data_db71075037b4a83ba3ecefb20f51ef73
#
_entry.id   db71075037b4a83ba3ecefb20f51ef73
#
_cell.length_a   1.000
_cell.length_b   1.000
_cell.length_c   1.000
_cell.angle_alpha   90.00
_cell.angle_beta   90.00
_cell.angle_gamma   90.00
#
_symmetry.space_group_name_H-M   'P 1'
#
loop_
_entity.id
_entity.type
_entity.pdbx_description
1 polymer ?
#
loop_
_entity_poly.entity_id
_entity_poly.type
_entity_poly.pdbx_seq_one_letter_code
_entity_poly.pdbx_strand_id
1 'polypeptide(L)'
;MITDSLKKIISYSWKNKVVTAKSISLDLGLEKSTVSRNISKLREKNILIKTDELSPSNLGGRKTIVYSFNEKLGHILGISVEQDGIECVKTDLFSNVLDKKKIVQKINEKNIAFILREIVKENEDILGVGISIPGIIENNTVVFSEALSLKNFNLENTLLLDIPIFVEKDSICGATRYSLESKNIVYFQLSVPYYVNEPVGFGVGIVIDGKPYYGHSNFSGEYKLNKSIYNKKISYEEFLKKSVSLDEFFVDISKKIGQISSILDPEVVVIGGNITLIPGIENLRDFIVEQVYMYEHRKMEIVIEDAREFVNAEGAAINVLKNMFLKEEGIEYFCKKVILNE
;
A
#
# COMPACT_ATOMS: atom_id res chain seq x y z
N MET A 1 28.38 13.03 8.50
CA MET A 1 27.30 13.60 9.32
C MET A 1 26.06 13.75 8.46
N ILE A 2 24.93 13.27 8.91
CA ILE A 2 23.60 13.42 8.27
C ILE A 2 23.01 14.73 8.76
N THR A 3 22.67 15.65 7.84
CA THR A 3 22.09 16.96 8.15
C THR A 3 20.63 17.02 7.74
N ASP A 4 19.83 17.88 8.34
CA ASP A 4 18.41 18.05 7.97
C ASP A 4 18.24 18.46 6.50
N SER A 5 19.13 19.29 5.98
CA SER A 5 19.12 19.65 4.56
C SER A 5 19.36 18.45 3.66
N LEU A 6 20.24 17.49 4.06
CA LEU A 6 20.47 16.27 3.31
C LEU A 6 19.21 15.38 3.30
N LYS A 7 18.59 15.17 4.47
CA LYS A 7 17.32 14.40 4.61
C LYS A 7 16.22 15.01 3.72
N LYS A 8 16.01 16.32 3.76
CA LYS A 8 15.04 17.04 2.94
C LYS A 8 15.29 16.87 1.45
N ILE A 9 16.55 16.93 1.01
CA ILE A 9 16.91 16.74 -0.41
C ILE A 9 16.64 15.30 -0.86
N ILE A 10 16.92 14.29 -0.03
CA ILE A 10 16.64 12.89 -0.35
C ILE A 10 15.13 12.68 -0.49
N SER A 11 14.34 13.11 0.50
CA SER A 11 12.87 13.00 0.47
C SER A 11 12.28 13.71 -0.77
N TYR A 12 12.72 14.92 -1.04
CA TYR A 12 12.29 15.69 -2.22
C TYR A 12 12.66 14.98 -3.53
N SER A 13 13.90 14.45 -3.62
CA SER A 13 14.37 13.78 -4.83
C SER A 13 13.64 12.45 -5.07
N TRP A 14 13.38 11.69 -4.02
CA TRP A 14 12.56 10.47 -4.12
C TRP A 14 11.14 10.77 -4.60
N LYS A 15 10.48 11.77 -3.99
CA LYS A 15 9.10 12.15 -4.34
C LYS A 15 8.97 12.62 -5.80
N ASN A 16 9.93 13.43 -6.27
CA ASN A 16 9.87 14.03 -7.60
C ASN A 16 10.57 13.16 -8.67
N LYS A 17 11.26 12.08 -8.28
CA LYS A 17 12.00 11.15 -9.15
C LYS A 17 13.15 11.83 -9.91
N VAL A 18 12.90 12.95 -10.56
CA VAL A 18 13.85 13.73 -11.36
C VAL A 18 13.93 15.16 -10.84
N VAL A 19 15.15 15.65 -10.58
CA VAL A 19 15.37 16.96 -9.93
C VAL A 19 16.56 17.71 -10.56
N THR A 20 16.60 19.01 -10.30
CA THR A 20 17.75 19.86 -10.61
C THR A 20 18.21 20.61 -9.36
N ALA A 21 19.45 21.08 -9.32
CA ALA A 21 19.92 21.92 -8.21
C ALA A 21 19.06 23.19 -8.04
N LYS A 22 18.50 23.70 -9.15
CA LYS A 22 17.62 24.86 -9.15
C LYS A 22 16.27 24.53 -8.52
N SER A 23 15.62 23.44 -8.91
CA SER A 23 14.34 23.01 -8.32
C SER A 23 14.47 22.75 -6.82
N ILE A 24 15.50 21.99 -6.41
CA ILE A 24 15.77 21.72 -4.98
C ILE A 24 15.96 23.01 -4.18
N SER A 25 16.76 23.96 -4.70
CA SER A 25 17.02 25.23 -4.01
C SER A 25 15.74 26.08 -3.84
N LEU A 26 14.92 26.17 -4.90
CA LEU A 26 13.69 26.96 -4.89
C LEU A 26 12.62 26.33 -3.99
N ASP A 27 12.34 25.05 -4.18
CA ASP A 27 11.20 24.39 -3.53
C ASP A 27 11.45 24.08 -2.05
N LEU A 28 12.74 23.88 -1.66
CA LEU A 28 13.11 23.66 -0.28
C LEU A 28 13.62 24.91 0.45
N GLY A 29 13.76 26.04 -0.25
CA GLY A 29 14.31 27.28 0.33
C GLY A 29 15.77 27.15 0.81
N LEU A 30 16.58 26.32 0.15
CA LEU A 30 17.96 26.03 0.53
C LEU A 30 18.95 26.87 -0.29
N GLU A 31 20.01 27.33 0.39
CA GLU A 31 21.11 28.00 -0.26
C GLU A 31 21.78 27.15 -1.34
N LYS A 32 22.11 27.74 -2.50
CA LYS A 32 22.72 27.04 -3.65
C LYS A 32 24.02 26.29 -3.28
N SER A 33 24.83 26.84 -2.39
CA SER A 33 26.06 26.21 -1.87
C SER A 33 25.75 24.93 -1.08
N THR A 34 24.73 24.95 -0.23
CA THR A 34 24.26 23.80 0.54
C THR A 34 23.70 22.72 -0.38
N VAL A 35 22.88 23.09 -1.37
CA VAL A 35 22.34 22.16 -2.36
C VAL A 35 23.46 21.50 -3.16
N SER A 36 24.41 22.29 -3.68
CA SER A 36 25.52 21.77 -4.49
C SER A 36 26.38 20.75 -3.70
N ARG A 37 26.72 21.06 -2.45
CA ARG A 37 27.48 20.17 -1.55
C ARG A 37 26.73 18.86 -1.28
N ASN A 38 25.44 18.94 -0.98
CA ASN A 38 24.63 17.77 -0.71
C ASN A 38 24.43 16.90 -1.98
N ILE A 39 24.19 17.51 -3.14
CA ILE A 39 24.12 16.77 -4.42
C ILE A 39 25.42 16.02 -4.69
N SER A 40 26.60 16.66 -4.47
CA SER A 40 27.89 15.98 -4.66
C SER A 40 27.99 14.75 -3.77
N LYS A 41 27.64 14.87 -2.49
CA LYS A 41 27.62 13.76 -1.53
C LYS A 41 26.66 12.64 -1.93
N LEU A 42 25.45 13.00 -2.41
CA LEU A 42 24.46 12.02 -2.86
C LEU A 42 24.89 11.31 -4.14
N ARG A 43 25.61 11.99 -5.01
CA ARG A 43 26.22 11.38 -6.21
C ARG A 43 27.34 10.42 -5.89
N GLU A 44 28.23 10.77 -4.96
CA GLU A 44 29.30 9.88 -4.48
C GLU A 44 28.77 8.57 -3.91
N LYS A 45 27.55 8.61 -3.33
CA LYS A 45 26.84 7.45 -2.81
C LYS A 45 25.86 6.82 -3.80
N ASN A 46 25.88 7.23 -5.05
CA ASN A 46 24.97 6.79 -6.11
C ASN A 46 23.47 6.96 -5.81
N ILE A 47 23.10 7.82 -4.85
CA ILE A 47 21.69 8.11 -4.51
C ILE A 47 21.08 9.01 -5.57
N LEU A 48 21.84 9.96 -6.10
CA LEU A 48 21.48 10.74 -7.27
C LEU A 48 22.38 10.39 -8.45
N ILE A 49 21.78 10.09 -9.58
CA ILE A 49 22.46 9.77 -10.83
C ILE A 49 22.25 10.94 -11.79
N LYS A 50 23.33 11.41 -12.44
CA LYS A 50 23.20 12.40 -13.52
C LYS A 50 22.59 11.70 -14.73
N THR A 51 21.44 12.21 -15.21
CA THR A 51 20.71 11.61 -16.34
C THR A 51 20.73 12.47 -17.59
N ASP A 52 20.75 13.81 -17.44
CA ASP A 52 20.68 14.70 -18.59
C ASP A 52 21.34 16.07 -18.31
N GLU A 53 21.47 16.89 -19.37
CA GLU A 53 21.87 18.28 -19.31
C GLU A 53 20.94 19.13 -20.19
N LEU A 54 20.17 20.01 -19.56
CA LEU A 54 19.33 20.96 -20.29
C LEU A 54 20.17 22.12 -20.83
N SER A 55 19.98 22.42 -22.11
CA SER A 55 20.61 23.58 -22.73
C SER A 55 20.27 24.89 -22.02
N PRO A 56 21.16 25.88 -22.04
CA PRO A 56 20.86 27.21 -21.51
C PRO A 56 19.62 27.80 -22.21
N SER A 57 18.89 28.68 -21.50
CA SER A 57 17.84 29.47 -22.11
C SER A 57 18.41 30.35 -23.26
N ASN A 58 17.56 30.82 -24.17
CA ASN A 58 17.95 31.71 -25.26
C ASN A 58 18.66 33.01 -24.79
N LEU A 59 18.61 33.30 -23.49
CA LEU A 59 19.29 34.45 -22.86
C LEU A 59 20.73 34.10 -22.41
N GLY A 60 21.22 32.91 -22.72
CA GLY A 60 22.52 32.40 -22.29
C GLY A 60 22.50 31.81 -20.86
N GLY A 61 23.63 31.31 -20.40
CA GLY A 61 23.80 30.77 -19.08
C GLY A 61 24.51 29.41 -19.08
N ARG A 62 24.65 28.81 -17.89
CA ARG A 62 25.26 27.48 -17.73
C ARG A 62 24.22 26.39 -17.95
N LYS A 63 24.60 25.29 -18.58
CA LYS A 63 23.78 24.09 -18.69
C LYS A 63 23.24 23.64 -17.32
N THR A 64 21.98 23.26 -17.26
CA THR A 64 21.36 22.73 -16.03
C THR A 64 21.48 21.22 -16.01
N ILE A 65 22.13 20.68 -14.98
CA ILE A 65 22.27 19.23 -14.80
C ILE A 65 20.99 18.69 -14.20
N VAL A 66 20.49 17.61 -14.79
CA VAL A 66 19.34 16.84 -14.33
C VAL A 66 19.82 15.59 -13.59
N TYR A 67 19.23 15.32 -12.45
CA TYR A 67 19.53 14.16 -11.63
C TYR A 67 18.26 13.33 -11.44
N SER A 68 18.39 12.00 -11.48
CA SER A 68 17.37 11.06 -11.07
C SER A 68 17.74 10.45 -9.72
N PHE A 69 16.74 10.22 -8.88
CA PHE A 69 16.91 9.36 -7.70
C PHE A 69 17.15 7.91 -8.18
N ASN A 70 18.09 7.21 -7.57
CA ASN A 70 18.41 5.85 -7.96
C ASN A 70 17.47 4.86 -7.26
N GLU A 71 16.53 4.33 -7.99
CA GLU A 71 15.53 3.36 -7.51
C GLU A 71 16.14 1.99 -7.18
N LYS A 72 17.36 1.70 -7.66
CA LYS A 72 18.03 0.40 -7.54
C LYS A 72 18.94 0.27 -6.31
N LEU A 73 18.89 1.20 -5.38
CA LEU A 73 19.75 1.20 -4.17
C LEU A 73 19.40 0.10 -3.15
N GLY A 74 18.30 -0.56 -3.33
CA GLY A 74 17.81 -1.63 -2.51
C GLY A 74 16.37 -1.96 -2.87
N HIS A 75 15.78 -2.88 -2.14
CA HIS A 75 14.45 -3.40 -2.45
C HIS A 75 13.54 -3.32 -1.24
N ILE A 76 12.24 -3.32 -1.50
CA ILE A 76 11.20 -3.44 -0.47
C ILE A 76 10.45 -4.75 -0.70
N LEU A 77 10.18 -5.47 0.38
CA LEU A 77 9.22 -6.56 0.37
C LEU A 77 7.86 -6.06 0.83
N GLY A 78 6.84 -6.31 0.01
CA GLY A 78 5.45 -6.19 0.41
C GLY A 78 4.85 -7.59 0.53
N ILE A 79 4.21 -7.87 1.64
CA ILE A 79 3.67 -9.19 1.95
C ILE A 79 2.20 -9.03 2.34
N SER A 80 1.30 -9.74 1.68
CA SER A 80 -0.10 -9.88 2.10
C SER A 80 -0.31 -11.27 2.70
N VAL A 81 -0.84 -11.28 3.91
CA VAL A 81 -1.12 -12.51 4.66
C VAL A 81 -2.62 -12.71 4.69
N GLU A 82 -3.07 -13.81 4.09
CA GLU A 82 -4.46 -14.24 4.11
C GLU A 82 -4.60 -15.62 4.77
N GLN A 83 -5.82 -16.04 5.05
CA GLN A 83 -6.07 -17.32 5.72
C GLN A 83 -5.59 -18.52 4.89
N ASP A 84 -5.64 -18.43 3.57
CA ASP A 84 -5.31 -19.48 2.60
C ASP A 84 -3.89 -19.38 2.05
N GLY A 85 -3.12 -18.32 2.42
CA GLY A 85 -1.76 -18.17 1.94
C GLY A 85 -1.13 -16.82 2.16
N ILE A 86 0.00 -16.66 1.50
CA ILE A 86 0.78 -15.43 1.50
C ILE A 86 1.10 -15.03 0.07
N GLU A 87 0.89 -13.76 -0.24
CA GLU A 87 1.36 -13.12 -1.45
C GLU A 87 2.52 -12.19 -1.12
N CYS A 88 3.59 -12.26 -1.90
CA CYS A 88 4.77 -11.45 -1.69
C CYS A 88 5.18 -10.78 -2.99
N VAL A 89 5.52 -9.50 -2.91
CA VAL A 89 6.11 -8.74 -4.01
C VAL A 89 7.45 -8.16 -3.56
N LYS A 90 8.44 -8.20 -4.46
CA LYS A 90 9.69 -7.46 -4.33
C LYS A 90 9.63 -6.27 -5.25
N THR A 91 9.88 -5.07 -4.73
CA THR A 91 9.86 -3.84 -5.53
C THR A 91 11.17 -3.08 -5.42
N ASP A 92 11.45 -2.23 -6.42
CA ASP A 92 12.44 -1.17 -6.28
C ASP A 92 11.92 -0.01 -5.41
N LEU A 93 12.73 1.06 -5.27
CA LEU A 93 12.36 2.21 -4.45
C LEU A 93 11.32 3.14 -5.11
N PHE A 94 10.87 2.87 -6.32
CA PHE A 94 9.75 3.54 -6.98
C PHE A 94 8.49 2.68 -7.08
N SER A 95 8.43 1.60 -6.31
CA SER A 95 7.33 0.61 -6.31
C SER A 95 7.16 -0.16 -7.63
N ASN A 96 8.16 -0.17 -8.52
CA ASN A 96 8.11 -1.06 -9.68
C ASN A 96 8.29 -2.50 -9.18
N VAL A 97 7.37 -3.36 -9.55
CA VAL A 97 7.40 -4.77 -9.13
C VAL A 97 8.47 -5.51 -9.92
N LEU A 98 9.40 -6.15 -9.21
CA LEU A 98 10.53 -6.91 -9.76
C LEU A 98 10.27 -8.42 -9.72
N ASP A 99 9.58 -8.89 -8.67
CA ASP A 99 9.24 -10.30 -8.48
C ASP A 99 7.93 -10.46 -7.71
N LYS A 100 7.21 -11.58 -7.97
CA LYS A 100 5.97 -11.96 -7.30
C LYS A 100 6.02 -13.44 -6.90
N LYS A 101 5.67 -13.73 -5.65
CA LYS A 101 5.61 -15.10 -5.13
C LYS A 101 4.32 -15.32 -4.37
N LYS A 102 3.65 -16.45 -4.63
CA LYS A 102 2.47 -16.88 -3.87
C LYS A 102 2.75 -18.22 -3.17
N ILE A 103 2.41 -18.28 -1.89
CA ILE A 103 2.49 -19.47 -1.05
C ILE A 103 1.06 -19.85 -0.67
N VAL A 104 0.61 -21.02 -1.10
CA VAL A 104 -0.74 -21.54 -0.82
C VAL A 104 -0.65 -22.51 0.33
N GLN A 105 -1.01 -22.07 1.51
CA GLN A 105 -1.13 -22.91 2.70
C GLN A 105 -1.94 -22.20 3.78
N LYS A 106 -2.60 -22.94 4.65
CA LYS A 106 -3.34 -22.35 5.78
C LYS A 106 -2.39 -21.63 6.74
N ILE A 107 -2.64 -20.32 6.93
CA ILE A 107 -1.87 -19.46 7.84
C ILE A 107 -2.59 -19.33 9.18
N ASN A 108 -1.83 -19.37 10.26
CA ASN A 108 -2.29 -19.18 11.63
C ASN A 108 -1.13 -18.76 12.54
N GLU A 109 -1.42 -18.50 13.81
CA GLU A 109 -0.44 -18.06 14.81
C GLU A 109 0.82 -18.94 14.90
N LYS A 110 0.70 -20.26 14.67
CA LYS A 110 1.81 -21.20 14.85
C LYS A 110 2.84 -21.16 13.72
N ASN A 111 2.43 -20.80 12.51
CA ASN A 111 3.30 -20.87 11.33
C ASN A 111 3.66 -19.52 10.71
N ILE A 112 2.88 -18.48 10.95
CA ILE A 112 3.04 -17.16 10.31
C ILE A 112 4.46 -16.60 10.48
N ALA A 113 4.99 -16.62 11.70
CA ALA A 113 6.33 -16.06 11.98
C ALA A 113 7.44 -16.80 11.26
N PHE A 114 7.36 -18.14 11.21
CA PHE A 114 8.33 -18.96 10.50
C PHE A 114 8.33 -18.64 9.01
N ILE A 115 7.14 -18.63 8.39
CA ILE A 115 7.02 -18.39 6.94
C ILE A 115 7.51 -17.00 6.57
N LEU A 116 7.14 -15.97 7.32
CA LEU A 116 7.59 -14.59 7.07
C LEU A 116 9.11 -14.45 7.18
N ARG A 117 9.75 -15.10 8.16
CA ARG A 117 11.22 -15.11 8.27
C ARG A 117 11.88 -15.76 7.07
N GLU A 118 11.36 -16.90 6.61
CA GLU A 118 11.91 -17.58 5.43
C GLU A 118 11.77 -16.75 4.16
N ILE A 119 10.63 -16.08 3.97
CA ILE A 119 10.44 -15.14 2.84
C ILE A 119 11.50 -14.03 2.87
N VAL A 120 11.74 -13.43 4.05
CA VAL A 120 12.73 -12.34 4.16
C VAL A 120 14.14 -12.85 3.91
N LYS A 121 14.51 -14.03 4.43
CA LYS A 121 15.84 -14.63 4.23
C LYS A 121 16.14 -15.00 2.78
N GLU A 122 15.12 -15.38 2.01
CA GLU A 122 15.27 -15.70 0.59
C GLU A 122 15.54 -14.46 -0.29
N ASN A 123 15.44 -13.25 0.29
CA ASN A 123 15.58 -12.02 -0.45
C ASN A 123 16.77 -11.20 0.05
N GLU A 124 17.62 -10.79 -0.88
CA GLU A 124 18.80 -9.96 -0.61
C GLU A 124 18.49 -8.47 -0.81
N ASP A 125 19.31 -7.61 -0.20
CA ASP A 125 19.28 -6.14 -0.33
C ASP A 125 17.93 -5.51 0.05
N ILE A 126 17.24 -6.08 1.05
CA ILE A 126 15.96 -5.57 1.53
C ILE A 126 16.19 -4.43 2.54
N LEU A 127 15.59 -3.28 2.26
CA LEU A 127 15.63 -2.10 3.12
C LEU A 127 14.44 -2.00 4.08
N GLY A 128 13.38 -2.75 3.85
CA GLY A 128 12.22 -2.79 4.74
C GLY A 128 11.14 -3.75 4.26
N VAL A 129 10.28 -4.15 5.18
CA VAL A 129 9.18 -5.10 4.94
C VAL A 129 7.85 -4.47 5.32
N GLY A 130 6.91 -4.47 4.39
CA GLY A 130 5.51 -4.13 4.63
C GLY A 130 4.68 -5.40 4.74
N ILE A 131 3.82 -5.50 5.74
CA ILE A 131 2.96 -6.66 5.96
C ILE A 131 1.51 -6.20 6.02
N SER A 132 0.71 -6.65 5.08
CA SER A 132 -0.74 -6.51 5.03
C SER A 132 -1.39 -7.67 5.76
N ILE A 133 -2.27 -7.39 6.72
CA ILE A 133 -2.97 -8.41 7.52
C ILE A 133 -4.44 -8.03 7.69
N PRO A 134 -5.39 -8.97 7.52
CA PRO A 134 -6.78 -8.73 7.87
C PRO A 134 -6.94 -8.60 9.39
N GLY A 135 -7.56 -7.52 9.85
CA GLY A 135 -7.83 -7.28 11.26
C GLY A 135 -7.51 -5.87 11.76
N ILE A 136 -7.47 -5.73 13.08
CA ILE A 136 -7.19 -4.45 13.76
C ILE A 136 -5.70 -4.39 14.10
N ILE A 137 -5.02 -3.36 13.59
CA ILE A 137 -3.58 -3.19 13.73
C ILE A 137 -3.27 -1.92 14.52
N GLU A 138 -2.33 -2.03 15.46
CA GLU A 138 -1.81 -0.89 16.22
C GLU A 138 -0.32 -1.10 16.51
N ASN A 139 0.53 -0.17 16.10
CA ASN A 139 1.98 -0.18 16.36
C ASN A 139 2.66 -1.54 16.04
N ASN A 140 2.52 -2.02 14.80
CA ASN A 140 3.02 -3.32 14.34
C ASN A 140 2.47 -4.55 15.11
N THR A 141 1.42 -4.34 15.91
CA THR A 141 0.75 -5.39 16.68
C THR A 141 -0.61 -5.68 16.05
N VAL A 142 -0.86 -6.93 15.74
CA VAL A 142 -2.21 -7.42 15.41
C VAL A 142 -2.98 -7.51 16.72
N VAL A 143 -3.80 -6.50 17.01
CA VAL A 143 -4.64 -6.47 18.21
C VAL A 143 -5.64 -7.61 18.16
N PHE A 144 -6.26 -7.78 17.00
CA PHE A 144 -7.19 -8.87 16.73
C PHE A 144 -7.31 -9.15 15.23
N SER A 145 -7.22 -10.41 14.84
CA SER A 145 -7.54 -10.93 13.52
C SER A 145 -8.35 -12.21 13.66
N GLU A 146 -9.62 -12.17 13.31
CA GLU A 146 -10.49 -13.34 13.31
C GLU A 146 -10.04 -14.37 12.27
N ALA A 147 -9.76 -13.91 11.05
CA ALA A 147 -9.32 -14.74 9.94
C ALA A 147 -8.06 -15.57 10.24
N LEU A 148 -7.08 -14.98 10.92
CA LEU A 148 -5.82 -15.64 11.24
C LEU A 148 -5.77 -16.21 12.66
N SER A 149 -6.82 -16.01 13.45
CA SER A 149 -6.88 -16.38 14.88
C SER A 149 -5.74 -15.77 15.70
N LEU A 150 -5.39 -14.51 15.40
CA LEU A 150 -4.34 -13.77 16.09
C LEU A 150 -4.95 -12.81 17.12
N LYS A 151 -4.30 -12.69 18.27
CA LYS A 151 -4.67 -11.74 19.31
C LYS A 151 -3.43 -11.20 20.03
N ASN A 152 -3.30 -9.86 20.09
CA ASN A 152 -2.15 -9.18 20.70
C ASN A 152 -0.80 -9.73 20.18
N PHE A 153 -0.72 -10.00 18.88
CA PHE A 153 0.44 -10.58 18.24
C PHE A 153 1.33 -9.50 17.64
N ASN A 154 2.47 -9.21 18.30
CA ASN A 154 3.43 -8.22 17.82
C ASN A 154 4.40 -8.87 16.82
N LEU A 155 4.31 -8.48 15.56
CA LEU A 155 5.12 -9.04 14.48
C LEU A 155 6.59 -8.60 14.56
N GLU A 156 6.87 -7.37 14.95
CA GLU A 156 8.23 -6.86 15.06
C GLU A 156 9.03 -7.65 16.11
N ASN A 157 8.47 -7.80 17.31
CA ASN A 157 9.08 -8.59 18.38
C ASN A 157 9.17 -10.08 18.07
N THR A 158 8.29 -10.56 17.19
CA THR A 158 8.25 -11.99 16.82
C THR A 158 9.22 -12.30 15.69
N LEU A 159 9.35 -11.43 14.71
CA LEU A 159 10.22 -11.65 13.55
C LEU A 159 11.69 -11.40 13.85
N LEU A 160 12.02 -10.45 14.73
CA LEU A 160 13.38 -10.08 15.13
C LEU A 160 14.29 -9.84 13.91
N LEU A 161 13.84 -9.02 12.98
CA LEU A 161 14.61 -8.63 11.79
C LEU A 161 15.40 -7.34 12.07
N ASP A 162 16.59 -7.24 11.49
CA ASP A 162 17.45 -6.03 11.56
C ASP A 162 17.03 -4.95 10.56
N ILE A 163 15.82 -5.04 10.00
CA ILE A 163 15.24 -4.11 9.03
C ILE A 163 13.86 -3.65 9.50
N PRO A 164 13.42 -2.44 9.14
CA PRO A 164 12.12 -1.92 9.54
C PRO A 164 10.97 -2.79 9.04
N ILE A 165 10.01 -3.02 9.92
CA ILE A 165 8.76 -3.73 9.61
C ILE A 165 7.61 -2.75 9.78
N PHE A 166 6.67 -2.75 8.83
CA PHE A 166 5.45 -1.96 8.90
C PHE A 166 4.26 -2.88 8.67
N VAL A 167 3.45 -3.05 9.70
CA VAL A 167 2.23 -3.87 9.65
C VAL A 167 1.02 -2.98 9.46
N GLU A 168 0.16 -3.32 8.53
CA GLU A 168 -1.00 -2.50 8.18
C GLU A 168 -2.21 -3.37 7.85
N LYS A 169 -3.42 -2.80 7.98
CA LYS A 169 -4.67 -3.43 7.56
C LYS A 169 -4.67 -3.72 6.04
N ASP A 170 -5.23 -4.85 5.67
CA ASP A 170 -5.39 -5.26 4.27
C ASP A 170 -6.14 -4.21 3.43
N SER A 171 -7.27 -3.72 3.92
CA SER A 171 -8.06 -2.68 3.24
C SER A 171 -7.31 -1.35 3.09
N ILE A 172 -6.48 -0.96 4.06
CA ILE A 172 -5.62 0.22 3.96
C ILE A 172 -4.48 -0.02 2.96
N CYS A 173 -3.89 -1.22 2.94
CA CYS A 173 -2.89 -1.57 1.93
C CYS A 173 -3.50 -1.51 0.52
N GLY A 174 -4.68 -2.11 0.30
CA GLY A 174 -5.40 -2.01 -0.96
C GLY A 174 -5.61 -0.55 -1.39
N ALA A 175 -6.16 0.29 -0.50
CA ALA A 175 -6.33 1.71 -0.79
C ALA A 175 -5.00 2.43 -1.08
N THR A 176 -3.93 2.08 -0.36
CA THR A 176 -2.61 2.68 -0.53
C THR A 176 -2.01 2.40 -1.92
N ARG A 177 -2.29 1.24 -2.51
CA ARG A 177 -1.86 0.91 -3.88
C ARG A 177 -2.33 1.95 -4.90
N TYR A 178 -3.57 2.42 -4.76
CA TYR A 178 -4.16 3.43 -5.65
C TYR A 178 -3.74 4.87 -5.31
N SER A 179 -3.16 5.09 -4.15
CA SER A 179 -2.76 6.43 -3.69
C SER A 179 -1.52 7.02 -4.40
N LEU A 180 -0.96 6.30 -5.35
CA LEU A 180 0.07 6.83 -6.27
C LEU A 180 -0.57 7.65 -7.40
N GLU A 181 -1.81 7.37 -7.78
CA GLU A 181 -2.54 7.95 -8.90
C GLU A 181 -3.65 8.89 -8.47
N SER A 182 -4.31 8.59 -7.34
CA SER A 182 -5.43 9.35 -6.78
C SER A 182 -5.20 9.72 -5.33
N LYS A 183 -5.87 10.77 -4.85
CA LYS A 183 -5.70 11.27 -3.48
C LYS A 183 -6.82 10.86 -2.54
N ASN A 184 -8.05 10.67 -3.07
CA ASN A 184 -9.22 10.34 -2.27
C ASN A 184 -9.79 9.00 -2.76
N ILE A 185 -9.57 7.95 -1.97
CA ILE A 185 -9.87 6.58 -2.35
C ILE A 185 -10.69 5.91 -1.26
N VAL A 186 -11.69 5.16 -1.65
CA VAL A 186 -12.38 4.20 -0.79
C VAL A 186 -12.21 2.81 -1.39
N TYR A 187 -11.53 1.95 -0.65
CA TYR A 187 -11.25 0.57 -1.03
C TYR A 187 -12.10 -0.38 -0.19
N PHE A 188 -12.89 -1.22 -0.83
CA PHE A 188 -13.71 -2.23 -0.20
C PHE A 188 -13.06 -3.59 -0.33
N GLN A 189 -12.48 -4.09 0.76
CA GLN A 189 -11.94 -5.43 0.87
C GLN A 189 -13.07 -6.40 1.15
N LEU A 190 -13.44 -7.22 0.18
CA LEU A 190 -14.49 -8.23 0.29
C LEU A 190 -13.86 -9.62 0.30
N SER A 191 -13.91 -10.30 1.44
CA SER A 191 -13.24 -11.59 1.64
C SER A 191 -14.24 -12.70 1.93
N VAL A 192 -14.32 -13.67 1.04
CA VAL A 192 -15.07 -14.91 1.25
C VAL A 192 -14.19 -15.90 2.01
N PRO A 193 -14.66 -16.45 3.15
CA PRO A 193 -13.85 -17.38 3.94
C PRO A 193 -13.57 -18.70 3.18
N TYR A 194 -12.33 -19.17 3.22
CA TYR A 194 -11.93 -20.40 2.54
C TYR A 194 -12.22 -21.67 3.37
N TYR A 195 -12.00 -21.61 4.68
CA TYR A 195 -11.94 -22.80 5.52
C TYR A 195 -13.06 -22.91 6.54
N VAL A 196 -13.85 -21.88 6.70
CA VAL A 196 -14.92 -21.80 7.69
C VAL A 196 -16.18 -21.23 7.05
N ASN A 197 -17.33 -21.71 7.48
CA ASN A 197 -18.60 -21.17 7.07
C ASN A 197 -18.91 -19.91 7.89
N GLU A 198 -18.32 -18.80 7.52
CA GLU A 198 -18.52 -17.49 8.14
C GLU A 198 -19.06 -16.48 7.12
N PRO A 199 -19.62 -15.36 7.59
CA PRO A 199 -20.03 -14.30 6.68
C PRO A 199 -18.87 -13.74 5.86
N VAL A 200 -19.19 -13.16 4.70
CA VAL A 200 -18.22 -12.40 3.90
C VAL A 200 -17.62 -11.27 4.74
N GLY A 201 -16.30 -11.21 4.80
CA GLY A 201 -15.59 -10.10 5.41
C GLY A 201 -15.79 -8.81 4.61
N PHE A 202 -15.96 -7.70 5.30
CA PHE A 202 -16.15 -6.38 4.69
C PHE A 202 -15.26 -5.37 5.40
N GLY A 203 -14.09 -5.14 4.85
CA GLY A 203 -13.17 -4.10 5.29
C GLY A 203 -13.27 -2.86 4.39
N VAL A 204 -13.06 -1.68 4.94
CA VAL A 204 -13.03 -0.43 4.17
C VAL A 204 -11.73 0.31 4.43
N GLY A 205 -10.89 0.42 3.41
CA GLY A 205 -9.70 1.25 3.43
C GLY A 205 -10.04 2.65 2.93
N ILE A 206 -9.67 3.67 3.69
CA ILE A 206 -9.97 5.06 3.35
C ILE A 206 -8.65 5.82 3.23
N VAL A 207 -8.47 6.51 2.11
CA VAL A 207 -7.36 7.45 1.88
C VAL A 207 -7.95 8.82 1.56
N ILE A 208 -7.52 9.84 2.28
CA ILE A 208 -7.92 11.24 2.10
C ILE A 208 -6.66 12.08 1.91
N ASP A 209 -6.62 12.88 0.85
CA ASP A 209 -5.44 13.69 0.48
C ASP A 209 -4.14 12.86 0.39
N GLY A 210 -4.24 11.63 -0.11
CA GLY A 210 -3.12 10.71 -0.27
C GLY A 210 -2.63 10.07 1.04
N LYS A 211 -3.36 10.26 2.15
CA LYS A 211 -3.02 9.72 3.48
C LYS A 211 -4.09 8.75 3.97
N PRO A 212 -3.71 7.59 4.51
CA PRO A 212 -4.64 6.69 5.15
C PRO A 212 -5.38 7.36 6.31
N TYR A 213 -6.67 7.08 6.41
CA TYR A 213 -7.53 7.56 7.50
C TYR A 213 -7.89 6.43 8.44
N TYR A 214 -7.45 6.53 9.69
CA TYR A 214 -7.64 5.49 10.69
C TYR A 214 -8.80 5.76 11.67
N GLY A 215 -9.34 6.99 11.68
CA GLY A 215 -10.29 7.43 12.70
C GLY A 215 -9.63 7.69 14.04
N HIS A 216 -10.47 7.87 15.08
CA HIS A 216 -9.97 8.20 16.42
C HIS A 216 -9.26 7.03 17.13
N SER A 217 -9.76 5.81 16.93
CA SER A 217 -9.31 4.60 17.67
C SER A 217 -8.80 3.50 16.75
N ASN A 218 -8.35 3.82 15.55
CA ASN A 218 -7.92 2.87 14.51
C ASN A 218 -9.02 1.90 14.02
N PHE A 219 -10.29 2.21 14.26
CA PHE A 219 -11.45 1.42 13.84
C PHE A 219 -12.12 1.93 12.57
N SER A 220 -11.57 2.95 11.90
CA SER A 220 -12.11 3.38 10.61
C SER A 220 -12.11 2.20 9.65
N GLY A 221 -13.23 2.01 8.96
CA GLY A 221 -13.41 0.94 8.00
C GLY A 221 -13.78 -0.44 8.56
N GLU A 222 -13.83 -0.60 9.87
CA GLU A 222 -14.33 -1.83 10.51
C GLU A 222 -15.86 -1.85 10.48
N TYR A 223 -16.40 -2.48 9.44
CA TYR A 223 -17.83 -2.51 9.19
C TYR A 223 -18.40 -3.92 9.39
N LYS A 224 -19.39 -4.08 10.26
CA LYS A 224 -20.16 -5.34 10.38
C LYS A 224 -21.32 -5.35 9.40
N LEU A 225 -21.31 -6.31 8.49
CA LEU A 225 -22.46 -6.58 7.64
C LEU A 225 -23.65 -7.04 8.50
N ASN A 226 -24.86 -6.55 8.20
CA ASN A 226 -26.06 -6.97 8.89
C ASN A 226 -26.32 -8.46 8.66
N LYS A 227 -26.67 -9.17 9.75
CA LYS A 227 -26.84 -10.62 9.76
C LYS A 227 -27.90 -11.19 8.81
N SER A 228 -28.80 -10.38 8.23
CA SER A 228 -30.00 -10.86 7.56
C SER A 228 -29.76 -11.60 6.25
N ILE A 229 -28.75 -11.21 5.48
CA ILE A 229 -28.46 -11.84 4.16
C ILE A 229 -27.29 -12.82 4.26
N TYR A 230 -26.34 -12.57 5.14
CA TYR A 230 -25.10 -13.32 5.31
C TYR A 230 -25.08 -14.29 6.49
N ASN A 231 -26.23 -14.53 7.13
CA ASN A 231 -26.39 -15.61 8.12
C ASN A 231 -26.33 -17.01 7.49
N LYS A 232 -26.38 -17.11 6.18
CA LYS A 232 -26.02 -18.34 5.51
C LYS A 232 -24.50 -18.39 5.47
N LYS A 233 -23.95 -19.28 6.27
CA LYS A 233 -22.56 -19.71 6.18
C LYS A 233 -22.32 -20.19 4.74
N ILE A 234 -21.64 -19.37 3.94
CA ILE A 234 -21.40 -19.64 2.54
C ILE A 234 -19.93 -19.95 2.40
N SER A 235 -19.61 -21.16 1.95
CA SER A 235 -18.23 -21.50 1.63
C SER A 235 -17.81 -20.86 0.30
N TYR A 236 -16.52 -20.66 0.12
CA TYR A 236 -15.96 -20.18 -1.14
C TYR A 236 -16.37 -21.08 -2.34
N GLU A 237 -16.45 -22.40 -2.13
CA GLU A 237 -16.92 -23.34 -3.16
C GLU A 237 -18.40 -23.12 -3.55
N GLU A 238 -19.27 -22.78 -2.59
CA GLU A 238 -20.67 -22.48 -2.87
C GLU A 238 -20.83 -21.18 -3.66
N PHE A 239 -20.00 -20.17 -3.36
CA PHE A 239 -19.91 -18.97 -4.18
C PHE A 239 -19.47 -19.27 -5.61
N LEU A 240 -18.41 -20.05 -5.79
CA LEU A 240 -17.90 -20.42 -7.11
C LEU A 240 -18.89 -21.27 -7.91
N LYS A 241 -19.69 -22.10 -7.25
CA LYS A 241 -20.70 -22.95 -7.90
C LYS A 241 -21.99 -22.23 -8.27
N LYS A 242 -22.08 -20.92 -8.07
CA LYS A 242 -23.30 -20.11 -8.30
C LYS A 242 -24.54 -20.63 -7.55
N SER A 243 -24.36 -21.29 -6.41
CA SER A 243 -25.47 -21.76 -5.56
C SER A 243 -26.10 -20.63 -4.73
N VAL A 244 -25.53 -19.43 -4.79
CA VAL A 244 -26.03 -18.22 -4.15
C VAL A 244 -26.55 -17.26 -5.21
N SER A 245 -27.71 -16.65 -4.99
CA SER A 245 -28.17 -15.54 -5.84
C SER A 245 -27.23 -14.36 -5.67
N LEU A 246 -26.39 -14.11 -6.68
CA LEU A 246 -25.49 -12.96 -6.70
C LEU A 246 -26.26 -11.64 -6.74
N ASP A 247 -27.45 -11.61 -7.33
CA ASP A 247 -28.25 -10.39 -7.44
C ASP A 247 -28.67 -9.84 -6.06
N GLU A 248 -29.13 -10.70 -5.16
CA GLU A 248 -29.46 -10.28 -3.79
C GLU A 248 -28.22 -9.77 -3.04
N PHE A 249 -27.07 -10.43 -3.25
CA PHE A 249 -25.80 -10.02 -2.70
C PHE A 249 -25.39 -8.65 -3.25
N PHE A 250 -25.44 -8.47 -4.58
CA PHE A 250 -25.07 -7.21 -5.22
C PHE A 250 -25.96 -6.05 -4.80
N VAL A 251 -27.27 -6.26 -4.67
CA VAL A 251 -28.21 -5.25 -4.20
C VAL A 251 -27.88 -4.80 -2.77
N ASP A 252 -27.54 -5.71 -1.86
CA ASP A 252 -27.24 -5.32 -0.47
C ASP A 252 -25.87 -4.64 -0.34
N ILE A 253 -24.84 -5.20 -0.98
CA ILE A 253 -23.48 -4.68 -0.95
C ILE A 253 -23.40 -3.31 -1.65
N SER A 254 -24.03 -3.14 -2.81
CA SER A 254 -24.01 -1.87 -3.55
C SER A 254 -24.64 -0.72 -2.76
N LYS A 255 -25.71 -0.99 -1.98
CA LYS A 255 -26.31 0.01 -1.09
C LYS A 255 -25.30 0.53 -0.05
N LYS A 256 -24.51 -0.38 0.57
CA LYS A 256 -23.50 -0.01 1.56
C LYS A 256 -22.34 0.74 0.94
N ILE A 257 -21.85 0.23 -0.20
CA ILE A 257 -20.80 0.91 -0.99
C ILE A 257 -21.27 2.31 -1.38
N GLY A 258 -22.50 2.42 -1.93
CA GLY A 258 -23.07 3.70 -2.32
C GLY A 258 -23.23 4.69 -1.17
N GLN A 259 -23.69 4.25 0.00
CA GLN A 259 -23.82 5.09 1.19
C GLN A 259 -22.46 5.64 1.64
N ILE A 260 -21.44 4.78 1.77
CA ILE A 260 -20.09 5.16 2.19
C ILE A 260 -19.48 6.10 1.14
N SER A 261 -19.58 5.77 -0.14
CA SER A 261 -19.06 6.58 -1.23
C SER A 261 -19.75 7.93 -1.35
N SER A 262 -21.05 8.01 -1.03
CA SER A 262 -21.78 9.28 -1.04
C SER A 262 -21.41 10.21 0.12
N ILE A 263 -20.96 9.66 1.25
CA ILE A 263 -20.49 10.44 2.41
C ILE A 263 -19.06 10.94 2.19
N LEU A 264 -18.18 10.09 1.64
CA LEU A 264 -16.75 10.39 1.53
C LEU A 264 -16.38 11.08 0.22
N ASP A 265 -17.23 11.01 -0.79
CA ASP A 265 -17.06 11.60 -2.14
C ASP A 265 -15.65 11.34 -2.73
N PRO A 266 -15.25 10.07 -2.90
CA PRO A 266 -13.92 9.73 -3.36
C PRO A 266 -13.75 9.99 -4.87
N GLU A 267 -12.49 10.14 -5.31
CA GLU A 267 -12.12 10.11 -6.73
C GLU A 267 -12.29 8.69 -7.30
N VAL A 268 -11.91 7.68 -6.49
CA VAL A 268 -11.92 6.27 -6.89
C VAL A 268 -12.55 5.41 -5.80
N VAL A 269 -13.50 4.56 -6.22
CA VAL A 269 -14.07 3.45 -5.43
C VAL A 269 -13.48 2.18 -5.98
N VAL A 270 -12.85 1.38 -5.13
CA VAL A 270 -12.24 0.11 -5.52
C VAL A 270 -12.90 -1.04 -4.79
N ILE A 271 -13.22 -2.10 -5.52
CA ILE A 271 -13.69 -3.37 -4.97
C ILE A 271 -12.57 -4.38 -5.15
N GLY A 272 -12.05 -4.87 -4.05
CA GLY A 272 -10.96 -5.85 -4.02
C GLY A 272 -11.25 -7.04 -3.10
N GLY A 273 -10.22 -7.87 -2.93
CA GLY A 273 -10.29 -9.12 -2.18
C GLY A 273 -10.70 -10.31 -3.04
N ASN A 274 -10.75 -11.50 -2.43
CA ASN A 274 -10.99 -12.75 -3.16
C ASN A 274 -12.41 -12.88 -3.74
N ILE A 275 -13.35 -12.00 -3.37
CA ILE A 275 -14.67 -11.88 -4.00
C ILE A 275 -14.53 -11.61 -5.51
N THR A 276 -13.47 -10.94 -5.93
CA THR A 276 -13.26 -10.58 -7.34
C THR A 276 -12.91 -11.77 -8.24
N LEU A 277 -12.69 -12.95 -7.66
CA LEU A 277 -12.55 -14.21 -8.40
C LEU A 277 -13.89 -14.84 -8.80
N ILE A 278 -15.01 -14.32 -8.29
CA ILE A 278 -16.33 -14.87 -8.55
C ILE A 278 -16.79 -14.47 -9.96
N PRO A 279 -17.21 -15.44 -10.81
CA PRO A 279 -17.74 -15.14 -12.13
C PRO A 279 -18.98 -14.24 -12.06
N GLY A 280 -19.00 -13.16 -12.80
CA GLY A 280 -20.10 -12.19 -12.84
C GLY A 280 -19.95 -11.04 -11.84
N ILE A 281 -18.84 -10.97 -11.10
CA ILE A 281 -18.57 -9.87 -10.16
C ILE A 281 -18.49 -8.50 -10.84
N GLU A 282 -18.14 -8.46 -12.11
CA GLU A 282 -18.11 -7.26 -12.94
C GLU A 282 -19.44 -6.52 -12.97
N ASN A 283 -20.56 -7.26 -12.85
CA ASN A 283 -21.90 -6.68 -12.82
C ASN A 283 -22.14 -5.84 -11.56
N LEU A 284 -21.40 -6.06 -10.48
CA LEU A 284 -21.52 -5.27 -9.24
C LEU A 284 -21.32 -3.77 -9.51
N ARG A 285 -20.52 -3.42 -10.52
CA ARG A 285 -20.30 -2.02 -10.91
C ARG A 285 -21.64 -1.32 -11.25
N ASP A 286 -22.50 -1.95 -12.03
CA ASP A 286 -23.78 -1.36 -12.45
C ASP A 286 -24.70 -1.16 -11.24
N PHE A 287 -24.74 -2.13 -10.32
CA PHE A 287 -25.49 -2.00 -9.06
C PHE A 287 -24.96 -0.84 -8.18
N ILE A 288 -23.63 -0.61 -8.14
CA ILE A 288 -23.05 0.52 -7.41
C ILE A 288 -23.44 1.85 -8.06
N VAL A 289 -23.38 1.93 -9.39
CA VAL A 289 -23.76 3.13 -10.15
C VAL A 289 -25.19 3.54 -9.85
N GLU A 290 -26.11 2.58 -9.71
CA GLU A 290 -27.51 2.84 -9.35
C GLU A 290 -27.68 3.42 -7.94
N GLN A 291 -26.73 3.19 -7.04
CA GLN A 291 -26.82 3.63 -5.64
C GLN A 291 -26.17 5.00 -5.41
N VAL A 292 -25.33 5.48 -6.31
CA VAL A 292 -24.64 6.76 -6.19
C VAL A 292 -25.23 7.77 -7.16
N TYR A 293 -25.43 9.00 -6.68
CA TYR A 293 -25.87 10.06 -7.57
C TYR A 293 -24.73 10.44 -8.51
N MET A 294 -24.87 10.02 -9.78
CA MET A 294 -23.92 10.34 -10.85
C MET A 294 -24.51 11.45 -11.71
N TYR A 295 -23.84 12.59 -11.79
CA TYR A 295 -24.21 13.70 -12.65
C TYR A 295 -22.95 14.28 -13.32
N GLU A 296 -23.15 15.16 -14.28
CA GLU A 296 -22.14 15.64 -15.23
C GLU A 296 -20.82 16.09 -14.59
N HIS A 297 -20.87 16.66 -13.37
CA HIS A 297 -19.69 17.18 -12.67
C HIS A 297 -19.04 16.18 -11.69
N ARG A 298 -19.70 15.08 -11.38
CA ARG A 298 -19.15 14.05 -10.50
C ARG A 298 -18.35 13.02 -11.30
N LYS A 299 -17.03 13.06 -11.13
CA LYS A 299 -16.10 12.12 -11.77
C LYS A 299 -15.59 11.11 -10.74
N MET A 300 -16.41 10.14 -10.38
CA MET A 300 -16.02 9.02 -9.54
C MET A 300 -15.74 7.81 -10.41
N GLU A 301 -14.55 7.25 -10.29
CA GLU A 301 -14.19 6.00 -10.95
C GLU A 301 -14.57 4.81 -10.07
N ILE A 302 -15.08 3.74 -10.65
CA ILE A 302 -15.39 2.47 -9.97
C ILE A 302 -14.54 1.38 -10.61
N VAL A 303 -13.65 0.80 -9.80
CA VAL A 303 -12.71 -0.25 -10.21
C VAL A 303 -13.09 -1.56 -9.52
N ILE A 304 -13.24 -2.63 -10.28
CA ILE A 304 -13.27 -4.00 -9.76
C ILE A 304 -11.89 -4.59 -10.03
N GLU A 305 -11.16 -4.95 -8.98
CA GLU A 305 -9.81 -5.49 -9.12
C GLU A 305 -9.78 -6.90 -9.71
N ASP A 306 -8.65 -7.27 -10.27
CA ASP A 306 -8.29 -8.67 -10.46
C ASP A 306 -7.55 -9.17 -9.21
N ALA A 307 -8.15 -10.07 -8.45
CA ALA A 307 -7.56 -10.64 -7.22
C ALA A 307 -6.23 -11.40 -7.46
N ARG A 308 -5.78 -11.52 -8.71
CA ARG A 308 -4.48 -12.11 -9.08
C ARG A 308 -3.36 -11.08 -9.11
N GLU A 309 -3.64 -9.82 -8.87
CA GLU A 309 -2.66 -8.73 -9.03
C GLU A 309 -1.81 -8.41 -7.79
N PHE A 310 -1.94 -9.13 -6.70
CA PHE A 310 -1.14 -8.91 -5.49
C PHE A 310 -1.29 -7.51 -4.87
N VAL A 311 -2.46 -6.90 -5.01
CA VAL A 311 -2.69 -5.48 -4.70
C VAL A 311 -2.35 -5.12 -3.26
N ASN A 312 -2.77 -5.94 -2.28
CA ASN A 312 -2.49 -5.69 -0.88
C ASN A 312 -0.98 -5.78 -0.56
N ALA A 313 -0.26 -6.69 -1.20
CA ALA A 313 1.19 -6.79 -1.06
C ALA A 313 1.90 -5.58 -1.68
N GLU A 314 1.49 -5.13 -2.85
CA GLU A 314 2.00 -3.90 -3.48
C GLU A 314 1.72 -2.67 -2.60
N GLY A 315 0.50 -2.57 -2.05
CA GLY A 315 0.14 -1.49 -1.12
C GLY A 315 0.98 -1.50 0.16
N ALA A 316 1.28 -2.69 0.70
CA ALA A 316 2.17 -2.83 1.84
C ALA A 316 3.60 -2.36 1.52
N ALA A 317 4.14 -2.67 0.34
CA ALA A 317 5.44 -2.16 -0.11
C ALA A 317 5.45 -0.62 -0.25
N ILE A 318 4.39 -0.05 -0.84
CA ILE A 318 4.24 1.41 -0.97
C ILE A 318 4.18 2.08 0.41
N ASN A 319 3.52 1.44 1.38
CA ASN A 319 3.46 1.95 2.74
C ASN A 319 4.86 2.03 3.39
N VAL A 320 5.72 1.03 3.17
CA VAL A 320 7.13 1.09 3.60
C VAL A 320 7.85 2.28 2.97
N LEU A 321 7.72 2.46 1.66
CA LEU A 321 8.36 3.56 0.93
C LEU A 321 7.92 4.93 1.46
N LYS A 322 6.62 5.12 1.68
CA LYS A 322 6.08 6.36 2.28
C LYS A 322 6.64 6.58 3.69
N ASN A 323 6.70 5.56 4.52
CA ASN A 323 7.28 5.67 5.87
C ASN A 323 8.78 5.97 5.79
N MET A 324 9.52 5.32 4.90
CA MET A 324 10.96 5.48 4.75
C MET A 324 11.36 6.88 4.25
N PHE A 325 10.64 7.44 3.29
CA PHE A 325 11.05 8.69 2.63
C PHE A 325 10.27 9.93 3.04
N LEU A 326 9.09 9.78 3.69
CA LEU A 326 8.24 10.91 4.09
C LEU A 326 8.19 11.13 5.61
N LYS A 327 8.67 10.15 6.43
CA LYS A 327 8.78 10.31 7.88
C LYS A 327 10.25 10.47 8.31
N GLU A 328 10.49 11.23 9.37
CA GLU A 328 11.85 11.55 9.81
C GLU A 328 12.64 10.31 10.22
N GLU A 329 12.04 9.43 11.00
CA GLU A 329 12.67 8.19 11.47
C GLU A 329 13.06 7.27 10.31
N GLY A 330 12.18 7.13 9.29
CA GLY A 330 12.45 6.31 8.12
C GLY A 330 13.58 6.85 7.27
N ILE A 331 13.61 8.17 7.04
CA ILE A 331 14.69 8.77 6.25
C ILE A 331 16.03 8.75 6.99
N GLU A 332 16.00 8.80 8.32
CA GLU A 332 17.19 8.63 9.14
C GLU A 332 17.74 7.21 9.03
N TYR A 333 16.87 6.20 9.10
CA TYR A 333 17.25 4.80 8.88
C TYR A 333 17.88 4.62 7.47
N PHE A 334 17.21 5.10 6.42
CA PHE A 334 17.75 5.05 5.06
C PHE A 334 19.13 5.69 4.96
N CYS A 335 19.33 6.86 5.57
CA CYS A 335 20.60 7.54 5.56
C CYS A 335 21.69 6.75 6.31
N LYS A 336 21.39 6.14 7.45
CA LYS A 336 22.33 5.28 8.18
C LYS A 336 22.72 4.07 7.35
N LYS A 337 21.75 3.37 6.81
CA LYS A 337 21.95 2.14 6.03
C LYS A 337 22.70 2.37 4.73
N VAL A 338 22.30 3.38 3.95
CA VAL A 338 22.80 3.58 2.57
C VAL A 338 24.00 4.55 2.53
N ILE A 339 24.03 5.58 3.37
CA ILE A 339 25.09 6.58 3.34
C ILE A 339 26.27 6.19 4.27
N LEU A 340 25.96 5.72 5.48
CA LEU A 340 26.98 5.39 6.49
C LEU A 340 27.41 3.92 6.42
N ASN A 341 26.65 3.04 5.77
CA ASN A 341 26.87 1.58 5.73
C ASN A 341 26.83 0.94 7.12
N GLU A 342 25.91 1.40 7.99
CA GLU A 342 25.70 0.94 9.37
C GLU A 342 24.56 -0.09 9.46
#